data_e9d08b289a5fa647153ba3f74cb7d251
#
_entry.id   e9d08b289a5fa647153ba3f74cb7d251
#
_cell.length_a   1.000
_cell.length_b   1.000
_cell.length_c   1.000
_cell.angle_alpha   90.00
_cell.angle_beta   90.00
_cell.angle_gamma   90.00
#
_symmetry.space_group_name_H-M   'P 1'
#
loop_
_entity.id
_entity.type
_entity.pdbx_description
1 polymer ?
#
loop_
_entity_poly.entity_id
_entity_poly.type
_entity_poly.pdbx_seq_one_letter_code
_entity_poly.pdbx_strand_id
1 'polypeptide(L)'
;MIFPAIDLQDGRSVRLYKGDFAQETVINPDPVDQAKQYETAKVGALHLVDLDGAKAGKPINVDIVKAVRAAFTGILEIGGGIRDKAAVDLYLGMGVDRVILGSVALKNPELTKQVIAEYGAERIVIGVDGKNGKVAAEGWLDQSDVPMTDLIGAMIEGGAKYFIVTDVERDGTMQGANEDLLGNLQKEFPTARIVASGGVRNLDDIKSLEAKGVMDSIVGKALYEGTITLEEIAEYNQQN
;
A
#
# COMPACT_ATOMS: atom_id res chain seq x y z
N MET A 1 -5.50 -3.62 -11.29
CA MET A 1 -4.10 -4.11 -11.13
C MET A 1 -3.91 -4.73 -9.75
N ILE A 2 -3.16 -5.82 -9.65
CA ILE A 2 -2.81 -6.48 -8.37
C ILE A 2 -1.36 -6.13 -8.03
N PHE A 3 -1.14 -5.66 -6.79
CA PHE A 3 0.16 -5.34 -6.23
C PHE A 3 0.54 -6.40 -5.20
N PRO A 4 1.42 -7.36 -5.49
CA PRO A 4 1.99 -8.20 -4.46
C PRO A 4 2.80 -7.34 -3.49
N ALA A 5 2.72 -7.65 -2.18
CA ALA A 5 3.34 -6.85 -1.13
C ALA A 5 4.64 -7.48 -0.61
N ILE A 6 5.61 -6.62 -0.29
CA ILE A 6 6.79 -6.95 0.52
C ILE A 6 6.85 -5.95 1.68
N ASP A 7 6.77 -6.45 2.89
CA ASP A 7 6.94 -5.66 4.11
C ASP A 7 8.35 -5.85 4.65
N LEU A 8 9.06 -4.75 4.92
CA LEU A 8 10.44 -4.76 5.40
C LEU A 8 10.53 -4.51 6.90
N GLN A 9 11.10 -5.45 7.63
CA GLN A 9 11.45 -5.31 9.06
C GLN A 9 12.82 -5.95 9.30
N ASP A 10 13.71 -5.21 9.97
CA ASP A 10 15.08 -5.66 10.28
C ASP A 10 15.82 -6.20 9.04
N GLY A 11 15.63 -5.57 7.88
CA GLY A 11 16.25 -5.95 6.61
C GLY A 11 15.70 -7.20 5.93
N ARG A 12 14.61 -7.76 6.44
CA ARG A 12 13.96 -8.98 5.92
C ARG A 12 12.56 -8.67 5.38
N SER A 13 12.08 -9.51 4.47
CA SER A 13 10.66 -9.54 4.10
C SER A 13 9.88 -10.32 5.14
N VAL A 14 8.89 -9.68 5.74
CA VAL A 14 8.07 -10.25 6.80
C VAL A 14 6.58 -10.08 6.51
N ARG A 15 5.76 -10.71 7.33
CA ARG A 15 4.32 -10.46 7.42
C ARG A 15 3.93 -10.30 8.87
N LEU A 16 3.19 -9.24 9.17
CA LEU A 16 2.60 -9.01 10.48
C LEU A 16 1.15 -9.57 10.51
N TYR A 17 0.71 -10.03 11.65
CA TYR A 17 -0.69 -10.34 11.90
C TYR A 17 -1.39 -9.10 12.48
N LYS A 18 -2.35 -8.54 11.75
CA LYS A 18 -3.07 -7.29 12.13
C LYS A 18 -2.13 -6.14 12.52
N GLY A 19 -0.98 -6.03 11.86
CA GLY A 19 -0.01 -4.96 12.12
C GLY A 19 0.79 -5.09 13.43
N ASP A 20 0.66 -6.20 14.15
CA ASP A 20 1.39 -6.41 15.41
C ASP A 20 2.86 -6.78 15.13
N PHE A 21 3.77 -5.85 15.42
CA PHE A 21 5.22 -6.02 15.23
C PHE A 21 5.82 -7.19 16.02
N ALA A 22 5.17 -7.65 17.09
CA ALA A 22 5.59 -8.80 17.87
C ALA A 22 5.15 -10.14 17.25
N GLN A 23 4.22 -10.11 16.29
CA GLN A 23 3.69 -11.29 15.59
C GLN A 23 4.14 -11.30 14.12
N GLU A 24 5.46 -11.26 13.92
CA GLU A 24 6.05 -11.36 12.60
C GLU A 24 6.22 -12.81 12.14
N THR A 25 6.05 -13.03 10.84
CA THR A 25 6.48 -14.23 10.13
C THR A 25 7.46 -13.82 9.05
N VAL A 26 8.67 -14.38 9.06
CA VAL A 26 9.65 -14.13 7.98
C VAL A 26 9.20 -14.86 6.73
N ILE A 27 9.05 -14.10 5.64
CA ILE A 27 8.65 -14.62 4.33
C ILE A 27 9.90 -14.92 3.48
N ASN A 28 10.82 -13.97 3.43
CA ASN A 28 12.10 -14.15 2.75
C ASN A 28 13.18 -13.37 3.51
N PRO A 29 14.30 -14.00 3.88
CA PRO A 29 15.41 -13.29 4.53
C PRO A 29 16.10 -12.28 3.60
N ASP A 30 15.92 -12.40 2.29
CA ASP A 30 16.44 -11.49 1.25
C ASP A 30 15.30 -10.87 0.43
N PRO A 31 14.85 -9.65 0.76
CA PRO A 31 13.81 -8.95 -0.01
C PRO A 31 14.18 -8.67 -1.46
N VAL A 32 15.46 -8.53 -1.76
CA VAL A 32 15.95 -8.30 -3.15
C VAL A 32 15.79 -9.57 -3.98
N ASP A 33 16.08 -10.74 -3.41
CA ASP A 33 15.81 -12.02 -4.05
C ASP A 33 14.32 -12.20 -4.34
N GLN A 34 13.47 -11.85 -3.39
CA GLN A 34 12.01 -11.88 -3.58
C GLN A 34 11.56 -10.95 -4.71
N ALA A 35 12.10 -9.73 -4.78
CA ALA A 35 11.82 -8.81 -5.88
C ALA A 35 12.27 -9.36 -7.25
N LYS A 36 13.40 -10.08 -7.32
CA LYS A 36 13.83 -10.77 -8.55
C LYS A 36 12.89 -11.90 -8.96
N GLN A 37 12.31 -12.62 -8.00
CA GLN A 37 11.30 -13.63 -8.29
C GLN A 37 10.04 -12.97 -8.90
N TYR A 38 9.61 -11.83 -8.38
CA TYR A 38 8.48 -11.06 -8.90
C TYR A 38 8.76 -10.49 -10.29
N GLU A 39 9.98 -10.00 -10.55
CA GLU A 39 10.42 -9.57 -11.88
C GLU A 39 10.41 -10.73 -12.88
N THR A 40 10.93 -11.89 -12.48
CA THR A 40 10.95 -13.10 -13.32
C THR A 40 9.55 -13.58 -13.67
N ALA A 41 8.62 -13.50 -12.74
CA ALA A 41 7.20 -13.83 -12.94
C ALA A 41 6.44 -12.75 -13.73
N LYS A 42 7.04 -11.57 -13.96
CA LYS A 42 6.46 -10.44 -14.72
C LYS A 42 5.15 -9.92 -14.10
N VAL A 43 5.12 -9.82 -12.77
CA VAL A 43 3.91 -9.33 -12.07
C VAL A 43 3.57 -7.87 -12.38
N GLY A 44 4.51 -7.07 -12.85
CA GLY A 44 4.31 -5.72 -13.37
C GLY A 44 4.13 -4.63 -12.31
N ALA A 45 3.84 -4.97 -11.06
CA ALA A 45 3.66 -4.02 -9.97
C ALA A 45 4.13 -4.61 -8.65
N LEU A 46 4.59 -3.77 -7.70
CA LEU A 46 5.07 -4.17 -6.39
C LEU A 46 4.76 -3.08 -5.35
N HIS A 47 4.10 -3.50 -4.27
CA HIS A 47 3.87 -2.68 -3.08
C HIS A 47 4.92 -2.99 -2.01
N LEU A 48 5.66 -1.99 -1.58
CA LEU A 48 6.75 -2.11 -0.61
C LEU A 48 6.45 -1.26 0.62
N VAL A 49 6.64 -1.81 1.81
CA VAL A 49 6.43 -1.10 3.08
C VAL A 49 7.69 -1.18 3.94
N ASP A 50 8.23 -0.03 4.31
CA ASP A 50 9.28 0.08 5.33
C ASP A 50 8.62 0.12 6.73
N LEU A 51 8.43 -1.07 7.34
CA LEU A 51 7.81 -1.18 8.68
C LEU A 51 8.68 -0.52 9.75
N ASP A 52 10.02 -0.65 9.66
CA ASP A 52 10.93 0.05 10.57
C ASP A 52 10.81 1.56 10.41
N GLY A 53 10.63 2.03 9.17
CA GLY A 53 10.37 3.43 8.86
C GLY A 53 9.04 3.91 9.43
N ALA A 54 7.98 3.13 9.29
CA ALA A 54 6.67 3.46 9.87
C ALA A 54 6.76 3.66 11.39
N LYS A 55 7.49 2.79 12.08
CA LYS A 55 7.73 2.87 13.52
C LYS A 55 8.63 4.04 13.90
N ALA A 56 9.70 4.28 13.15
CA ALA A 56 10.68 5.34 13.42
C ALA A 56 10.22 6.74 12.97
N GLY A 57 9.22 6.82 12.12
CA GLY A 57 8.75 8.09 11.53
C GLY A 57 9.69 8.69 10.47
N LYS A 58 10.59 7.90 9.92
CA LYS A 58 11.54 8.28 8.87
C LYS A 58 11.99 7.05 8.09
N PRO A 59 12.46 7.17 6.84
CA PRO A 59 13.02 6.06 6.08
C PRO A 59 14.14 5.32 6.83
N ILE A 60 14.11 4.01 6.89
CA ILE A 60 15.12 3.16 7.54
C ILE A 60 15.77 2.20 6.54
N ASN A 61 14.99 1.43 5.77
CA ASN A 61 15.50 0.40 4.86
C ASN A 61 15.82 0.95 3.46
N VAL A 62 16.38 2.16 3.36
CA VAL A 62 16.61 2.90 2.11
C VAL A 62 17.47 2.13 1.12
N ASP A 63 18.56 1.50 1.59
CA ASP A 63 19.49 0.75 0.72
C ASP A 63 18.80 -0.49 0.14
N ILE A 64 17.92 -1.14 0.90
CA ILE A 64 17.13 -2.28 0.41
C ILE A 64 16.12 -1.81 -0.64
N VAL A 65 15.42 -0.70 -0.41
CA VAL A 65 14.49 -0.13 -1.40
C VAL A 65 15.21 0.20 -2.71
N LYS A 66 16.40 0.78 -2.62
CA LYS A 66 17.25 1.06 -3.79
C LYS A 66 17.64 -0.23 -4.54
N ALA A 67 18.02 -1.27 -3.82
CA ALA A 67 18.37 -2.56 -4.42
C ALA A 67 17.15 -3.28 -5.02
N VAL A 68 16.00 -3.20 -4.37
CA VAL A 68 14.72 -3.69 -4.91
C VAL A 68 14.36 -2.95 -6.20
N ARG A 69 14.47 -1.61 -6.24
CA ARG A 69 14.24 -0.84 -7.48
C ARG A 69 15.15 -1.28 -8.62
N ALA A 70 16.42 -1.55 -8.32
CA ALA A 70 17.37 -2.04 -9.33
C ALA A 70 17.04 -3.45 -9.85
N ALA A 71 16.39 -4.27 -9.02
CA ALA A 71 16.04 -5.66 -9.35
C ALA A 71 14.65 -5.83 -9.98
N PHE A 72 13.77 -4.84 -9.85
CA PHE A 72 12.38 -4.87 -10.30
C PHE A 72 12.09 -3.68 -11.21
N THR A 73 11.61 -3.91 -12.43
CA THR A 73 11.40 -2.87 -13.45
C THR A 73 9.95 -2.36 -13.56
N GLY A 74 9.00 -3.09 -13.00
CA GLY A 74 7.58 -2.71 -12.97
C GLY A 74 7.28 -1.49 -12.09
N ILE A 75 6.00 -1.17 -11.91
CA ILE A 75 5.55 -0.10 -11.02
C ILE A 75 5.92 -0.46 -9.59
N LEU A 76 6.75 0.38 -8.96
CA LEU A 76 7.16 0.23 -7.56
C LEU A 76 6.58 1.38 -6.74
N GLU A 77 5.82 1.03 -5.69
CA GLU A 77 5.36 1.99 -4.71
C GLU A 77 5.94 1.67 -3.32
N ILE A 78 6.24 2.71 -2.54
CA ILE A 78 6.85 2.62 -1.21
C ILE A 78 6.05 3.41 -0.19
N GLY A 79 5.77 2.79 0.96
CA GLY A 79 5.22 3.43 2.15
C GLY A 79 6.05 3.13 3.40
N GLY A 80 5.74 3.82 4.48
CA GLY A 80 6.39 3.64 5.78
C GLY A 80 7.41 4.72 6.12
N GLY A 81 7.08 5.58 7.07
CA GLY A 81 7.97 6.61 7.59
C GLY A 81 8.18 7.83 6.70
N ILE A 82 7.39 8.01 5.64
CA ILE A 82 7.50 9.16 4.74
C ILE A 82 6.67 10.30 5.34
N ARG A 83 7.31 11.22 6.06
CA ARG A 83 6.65 12.30 6.82
C ARG A 83 7.09 13.70 6.46
N ASP A 84 8.06 13.84 5.57
CA ASP A 84 8.56 15.13 5.10
C ASP A 84 8.89 15.10 3.60
N LYS A 85 9.13 16.28 3.05
CA LYS A 85 9.47 16.43 1.64
C LYS A 85 10.78 15.74 1.29
N ALA A 86 11.76 15.76 2.19
CA ALA A 86 13.06 15.14 1.94
C ALA A 86 12.94 13.62 1.72
N ALA A 87 12.06 12.94 2.46
CA ALA A 87 11.78 11.52 2.26
C ALA A 87 11.08 11.25 0.92
N VAL A 88 10.15 12.12 0.50
CA VAL A 88 9.51 12.03 -0.82
C VAL A 88 10.55 12.20 -1.93
N ASP A 89 11.37 13.25 -1.85
CA ASP A 89 12.44 13.53 -2.82
C ASP A 89 13.45 12.38 -2.93
N LEU A 90 13.80 11.78 -1.79
CA LEU A 90 14.72 10.64 -1.72
C LEU A 90 14.21 9.46 -2.54
N TYR A 91 12.99 9.00 -2.28
CA TYR A 91 12.45 7.82 -2.96
C TYR A 91 12.13 8.08 -4.43
N LEU A 92 11.51 9.21 -4.76
CA LEU A 92 11.24 9.56 -6.15
C LEU A 92 12.52 9.79 -6.93
N GLY A 93 13.55 10.37 -6.29
CA GLY A 93 14.87 10.61 -6.89
C GLY A 93 15.66 9.34 -7.18
N MET A 94 15.41 8.24 -6.45
CA MET A 94 16.04 6.95 -6.74
C MET A 94 15.28 6.09 -7.77
N GLY A 95 14.18 6.63 -8.33
CA GLY A 95 13.42 5.98 -9.39
C GLY A 95 12.24 5.13 -8.91
N VAL A 96 11.82 5.25 -7.65
CA VAL A 96 10.54 4.70 -7.20
C VAL A 96 9.41 5.44 -7.92
N ASP A 97 8.40 4.73 -8.41
CA ASP A 97 7.33 5.32 -9.22
C ASP A 97 6.34 6.10 -8.37
N ARG A 98 6.00 5.58 -7.19
CA ARG A 98 5.01 6.18 -6.29
C ARG A 98 5.48 6.14 -4.83
N VAL A 99 5.16 7.19 -4.08
CA VAL A 99 5.29 7.23 -2.62
C VAL A 99 3.93 7.28 -1.96
N ILE A 100 3.79 6.57 -0.84
CA ILE A 100 2.55 6.45 -0.10
C ILE A 100 2.68 7.30 1.17
N LEU A 101 1.80 8.27 1.31
CA LEU A 101 1.71 9.16 2.46
C LEU A 101 0.51 8.73 3.32
N GLY A 102 0.81 8.16 4.50
CA GLY A 102 -0.19 7.72 5.48
C GLY A 102 -0.41 8.78 6.56
N SER A 103 0.23 8.61 7.71
CA SER A 103 0.08 9.50 8.88
C SER A 103 0.24 10.98 8.58
N VAL A 104 1.15 11.34 7.67
CA VAL A 104 1.39 12.74 7.30
C VAL A 104 0.21 13.36 6.56
N ALA A 105 -0.57 12.60 5.81
CA ALA A 105 -1.77 13.10 5.14
C ALA A 105 -2.83 13.57 6.17
N LEU A 106 -2.92 12.90 7.31
CA LEU A 106 -3.78 13.28 8.42
C LEU A 106 -3.18 14.43 9.25
N LYS A 107 -1.89 14.35 9.59
CA LYS A 107 -1.24 15.25 10.54
C LYS A 107 -0.71 16.54 9.93
N ASN A 108 -0.32 16.50 8.66
CA ASN A 108 0.16 17.66 7.91
C ASN A 108 -0.41 17.66 6.47
N PRO A 109 -1.71 17.94 6.31
CA PRO A 109 -2.36 17.91 5.01
C PRO A 109 -1.78 18.93 4.03
N GLU A 110 -1.26 20.05 4.50
CA GLU A 110 -0.69 21.09 3.62
C GLU A 110 0.61 20.62 2.95
N LEU A 111 1.49 19.94 3.68
CA LEU A 111 2.66 19.29 3.07
C LEU A 111 2.24 18.26 2.02
N THR A 112 1.23 17.44 2.33
CA THR A 112 0.72 16.41 1.42
C THR A 112 0.20 17.05 0.13
N LYS A 113 -0.60 18.10 0.22
CA LYS A 113 -1.09 18.87 -0.94
C LYS A 113 0.05 19.51 -1.74
N GLN A 114 1.06 20.04 -1.05
CA GLN A 114 2.24 20.62 -1.70
C GLN A 114 2.99 19.58 -2.56
N VAL A 115 3.26 18.40 -2.02
CA VAL A 115 3.99 17.36 -2.78
C VAL A 115 3.13 16.78 -3.91
N ILE A 116 1.80 16.69 -3.74
CA ILE A 116 0.89 16.33 -4.84
C ILE A 116 0.98 17.35 -5.98
N ALA A 117 0.96 18.64 -5.66
CA ALA A 117 1.08 19.72 -6.65
C ALA A 117 2.43 19.69 -7.37
N GLU A 118 3.52 19.36 -6.67
CA GLU A 118 4.86 19.32 -7.22
C GLU A 118 5.13 18.07 -8.07
N TYR A 119 4.75 16.89 -7.60
CA TYR A 119 5.08 15.60 -8.25
C TYR A 119 3.95 14.99 -9.07
N GLY A 120 2.73 15.47 -8.88
CA GLY A 120 1.54 15.00 -9.57
C GLY A 120 0.83 13.85 -8.87
N ALA A 121 -0.47 13.72 -9.16
CA ALA A 121 -1.37 12.72 -8.56
C ALA A 121 -1.02 11.26 -8.90
N GLU A 122 -0.24 11.03 -9.96
CA GLU A 122 0.18 9.68 -10.37
C GLU A 122 1.34 9.14 -9.51
N ARG A 123 2.08 10.03 -8.85
CA ARG A 123 3.26 9.68 -8.06
C ARG A 123 3.04 9.73 -6.55
N ILE A 124 1.96 10.36 -6.10
CA ILE A 124 1.63 10.50 -4.67
C ILE A 124 0.35 9.73 -4.39
N VAL A 125 0.46 8.72 -3.55
CA VAL A 125 -0.63 7.86 -3.11
C VAL A 125 -0.95 8.17 -1.65
N ILE A 126 -2.23 8.20 -1.29
CA ILE A 126 -2.66 8.43 0.09
C ILE A 126 -2.99 7.09 0.76
N GLY A 127 -2.32 6.79 1.86
CA GLY A 127 -2.65 5.66 2.72
C GLY A 127 -3.75 6.05 3.71
N VAL A 128 -4.84 5.30 3.69
CA VAL A 128 -6.02 5.50 4.56
C VAL A 128 -6.26 4.20 5.31
N ASP A 129 -5.51 4.02 6.38
CA ASP A 129 -5.64 2.84 7.23
C ASP A 129 -6.59 3.14 8.38
N GLY A 130 -7.39 2.16 8.77
CA GLY A 130 -8.28 2.37 9.91
C GLY A 130 -9.26 1.23 10.14
N LYS A 131 -10.17 1.47 11.06
CA LYS A 131 -11.27 0.56 11.38
C LYS A 131 -12.56 1.30 11.67
N ASN A 132 -13.68 0.63 11.46
CA ASN A 132 -15.01 1.22 11.67
C ASN A 132 -15.21 2.56 10.95
N GLY A 133 -14.59 2.73 9.75
CA GLY A 133 -14.65 3.95 8.95
C GLY A 133 -13.87 5.15 9.49
N LYS A 134 -13.02 4.97 10.53
CA LYS A 134 -12.18 6.00 11.12
C LYS A 134 -10.70 5.75 10.85
N VAL A 135 -9.94 6.82 10.60
CA VAL A 135 -8.52 6.76 10.26
C VAL A 135 -7.65 6.42 11.45
N ALA A 136 -6.69 5.51 11.27
CA ALA A 136 -5.58 5.26 12.19
C ALA A 136 -4.27 5.84 11.63
N ALA A 137 -3.34 6.15 12.52
CA ALA A 137 -2.03 6.70 12.19
C ALA A 137 -0.90 5.99 12.97
N GLU A 138 0.34 6.39 12.74
CA GLU A 138 1.53 5.91 13.47
C GLU A 138 1.68 4.38 13.44
N GLY A 139 1.52 3.76 12.26
CA GLY A 139 1.57 2.29 12.16
C GLY A 139 0.44 1.62 12.94
N TRP A 140 -0.75 2.25 12.93
CA TRP A 140 -2.00 1.83 13.62
C TRP A 140 -1.97 1.94 15.15
N LEU A 141 -0.94 2.57 15.70
CA LEU A 141 -0.80 2.76 17.14
C LEU A 141 -1.67 3.91 17.67
N ASP A 142 -2.03 4.85 16.80
CA ASP A 142 -2.83 6.03 17.12
C ASP A 142 -4.16 5.97 16.34
N GLN A 143 -5.28 5.81 17.05
CA GLN A 143 -6.62 5.81 16.48
C GLN A 143 -7.20 7.23 16.54
N SER A 144 -7.57 7.78 15.39
CA SER A 144 -8.23 9.09 15.33
C SER A 144 -9.76 8.95 15.31
N ASP A 145 -10.46 10.08 15.54
CA ASP A 145 -11.90 10.18 15.35
C ASP A 145 -12.29 10.69 13.95
N VAL A 146 -11.30 10.91 13.07
CA VAL A 146 -11.52 11.42 11.73
C VAL A 146 -12.11 10.33 10.84
N PRO A 147 -13.28 10.56 10.22
CA PRO A 147 -13.83 9.65 9.22
C PRO A 147 -12.90 9.50 8.01
N MET A 148 -12.82 8.30 7.45
CA MET A 148 -12.06 8.06 6.21
C MET A 148 -12.56 8.95 5.06
N THR A 149 -13.87 9.17 4.98
CA THR A 149 -14.49 10.03 3.97
C THR A 149 -14.00 11.47 4.04
N ASP A 150 -13.79 12.01 5.25
CA ASP A 150 -13.29 13.38 5.44
C ASP A 150 -11.84 13.51 4.93
N LEU A 151 -10.98 12.54 5.26
CA LEU A 151 -9.60 12.55 4.78
C LEU A 151 -9.53 12.40 3.26
N ILE A 152 -10.27 11.44 2.70
CA ILE A 152 -10.31 11.22 1.24
C ILE A 152 -10.81 12.47 0.53
N GLY A 153 -11.91 13.06 0.97
CA GLY A 153 -12.47 14.29 0.40
C GLY A 153 -11.46 15.46 0.42
N ALA A 154 -10.82 15.70 1.56
CA ALA A 154 -9.82 16.74 1.71
C ALA A 154 -8.59 16.54 0.81
N MET A 155 -8.17 15.28 0.61
CA MET A 155 -7.04 14.98 -0.26
C MET A 155 -7.40 15.06 -1.74
N ILE A 156 -8.63 14.71 -2.14
CA ILE A 156 -9.14 14.94 -3.51
C ILE A 156 -9.14 16.44 -3.84
N GLU A 157 -9.60 17.28 -2.92
CA GLU A 157 -9.51 18.74 -3.08
C GLU A 157 -8.06 19.21 -3.25
N GLY A 158 -7.10 18.53 -2.63
CA GLY A 158 -5.66 18.75 -2.79
C GLY A 158 -5.06 18.15 -4.06
N GLY A 159 -5.86 17.51 -4.92
CA GLY A 159 -5.43 16.91 -6.18
C GLY A 159 -5.04 15.43 -6.11
N ALA A 160 -5.22 14.74 -4.99
CA ALA A 160 -4.95 13.32 -4.88
C ALA A 160 -5.90 12.48 -5.75
N LYS A 161 -5.38 11.37 -6.26
CA LYS A 161 -6.14 10.44 -7.12
C LYS A 161 -6.18 9.01 -6.55
N TYR A 162 -5.06 8.51 -6.02
CA TYR A 162 -4.92 7.14 -5.54
C TYR A 162 -5.00 7.07 -4.03
N PHE A 163 -5.83 6.15 -3.51
CA PHE A 163 -6.06 5.94 -2.09
C PHE A 163 -5.97 4.44 -1.78
N ILE A 164 -4.94 4.04 -1.05
CA ILE A 164 -4.85 2.68 -0.49
C ILE A 164 -5.66 2.68 0.80
N VAL A 165 -6.74 1.93 0.82
CA VAL A 165 -7.62 1.83 1.99
C VAL A 165 -7.45 0.46 2.64
N THR A 166 -6.95 0.45 3.88
CA THR A 166 -6.73 -0.77 4.67
C THR A 166 -7.74 -0.85 5.81
N ASP A 167 -8.56 -1.90 5.80
CA ASP A 167 -9.28 -2.30 7.01
C ASP A 167 -8.34 -3.10 7.92
N VAL A 168 -7.85 -2.45 8.97
CA VAL A 168 -6.82 -3.02 9.87
C VAL A 168 -7.30 -4.26 10.63
N GLU A 169 -8.63 -4.43 10.79
CA GLU A 169 -9.18 -5.62 11.44
C GLU A 169 -9.19 -6.85 10.50
N ARG A 170 -9.09 -6.64 9.19
CA ARG A 170 -9.05 -7.69 8.18
C ARG A 170 -7.64 -7.98 7.68
N ASP A 171 -6.70 -7.05 7.86
CA ASP A 171 -5.34 -7.24 7.35
C ASP A 171 -4.65 -8.46 7.97
N GLY A 172 -4.09 -9.31 7.11
CA GLY A 172 -3.45 -10.56 7.48
C GLY A 172 -4.39 -11.68 7.94
N THR A 173 -5.73 -11.50 7.90
CA THR A 173 -6.69 -12.49 8.45
C THR A 173 -7.17 -13.52 7.45
N MET A 174 -7.10 -13.27 6.15
CA MET A 174 -7.72 -14.12 5.10
C MET A 174 -9.24 -14.31 5.27
N GLN A 175 -9.94 -13.26 5.77
CA GLN A 175 -11.40 -13.30 5.98
C GLN A 175 -12.20 -12.63 4.86
N GLY A 176 -11.54 -12.21 3.81
CA GLY A 176 -12.08 -11.41 2.71
C GLY A 176 -11.89 -9.91 2.94
N ALA A 177 -11.75 -9.16 1.86
CA ALA A 177 -11.69 -7.71 1.90
C ALA A 177 -13.02 -7.10 2.43
N ASN A 178 -12.96 -5.89 2.95
CA ASN A 178 -14.17 -5.16 3.35
C ASN A 178 -14.84 -4.53 2.12
N GLU A 179 -15.48 -5.37 1.32
CA GLU A 179 -16.07 -5.00 0.03
C GLU A 179 -17.12 -3.89 0.16
N ASP A 180 -17.87 -3.87 1.27
CA ASP A 180 -18.90 -2.85 1.48
C ASP A 180 -18.27 -1.48 1.78
N LEU A 181 -17.26 -1.43 2.65
CA LEU A 181 -16.51 -0.20 2.90
C LEU A 181 -15.87 0.33 1.61
N LEU A 182 -15.10 -0.53 0.93
CA LEU A 182 -14.34 -0.15 -0.27
C LEU A 182 -15.26 0.26 -1.42
N GLY A 183 -16.32 -0.50 -1.68
CA GLY A 183 -17.29 -0.20 -2.72
C GLY A 183 -18.08 1.09 -2.43
N ASN A 184 -18.45 1.34 -1.16
CA ASN A 184 -19.12 2.58 -0.78
C ASN A 184 -18.20 3.79 -0.95
N LEU A 185 -16.93 3.70 -0.55
CA LEU A 185 -15.94 4.76 -0.77
C LEU A 185 -15.73 5.04 -2.26
N GLN A 186 -15.59 4.00 -3.09
CA GLN A 186 -15.44 4.18 -4.54
C GLN A 186 -16.67 4.83 -5.18
N LYS A 187 -17.87 4.47 -4.72
CA LYS A 187 -19.12 5.07 -5.19
C LYS A 187 -19.28 6.53 -4.75
N GLU A 188 -18.88 6.85 -3.52
CA GLU A 188 -18.93 8.22 -2.97
C GLU A 188 -17.91 9.13 -3.65
N PHE A 189 -16.73 8.59 -3.97
CA PHE A 189 -15.63 9.32 -4.62
C PHE A 189 -15.29 8.74 -6.01
N PRO A 190 -16.13 8.95 -7.02
CA PRO A 190 -15.97 8.31 -8.33
C PRO A 190 -14.73 8.78 -9.10
N THR A 191 -14.13 9.91 -8.74
CA THR A 191 -12.88 10.42 -9.31
C THR A 191 -11.62 9.85 -8.64
N ALA A 192 -11.78 9.29 -7.45
CA ALA A 192 -10.71 8.59 -6.75
C ALA A 192 -10.49 7.20 -7.34
N ARG A 193 -9.26 6.71 -7.21
CA ARG A 193 -8.91 5.32 -7.45
C ARG A 193 -8.64 4.64 -6.12
N ILE A 194 -9.64 3.94 -5.61
CA ILE A 194 -9.53 3.18 -4.37
C ILE A 194 -8.76 1.89 -4.65
N VAL A 195 -7.73 1.63 -3.86
CA VAL A 195 -6.94 0.41 -3.87
C VAL A 195 -7.28 -0.40 -2.63
N ALA A 196 -7.78 -1.60 -2.81
CA ALA A 196 -8.16 -2.47 -1.70
C ALA A 196 -6.92 -3.03 -0.99
N SER A 197 -6.87 -2.93 0.33
CA SER A 197 -5.81 -3.49 1.16
C SER A 197 -6.37 -4.21 2.38
N GLY A 198 -5.81 -5.39 2.67
CA GLY A 198 -6.20 -6.21 3.79
C GLY A 198 -7.32 -7.22 3.50
N GLY A 199 -7.10 -8.46 3.90
CA GLY A 199 -8.10 -9.52 3.91
C GLY A 199 -8.34 -10.28 2.61
N VAL A 200 -7.84 -9.84 1.47
CA VAL A 200 -8.00 -10.53 0.16
C VAL A 200 -7.53 -11.98 0.26
N ARG A 201 -8.38 -12.93 -0.15
CA ARG A 201 -8.14 -14.37 -0.04
C ARG A 201 -7.74 -15.03 -1.37
N ASN A 202 -8.36 -14.60 -2.47
CA ASN A 202 -8.25 -15.24 -3.76
C ASN A 202 -8.69 -14.30 -4.89
N LEU A 203 -8.60 -14.74 -6.13
CA LEU A 203 -9.02 -13.96 -7.30
C LEU A 203 -10.53 -13.67 -7.34
N ASP A 204 -11.36 -14.48 -6.70
CA ASP A 204 -12.81 -14.23 -6.68
C ASP A 204 -13.14 -13.02 -5.80
N ASP A 205 -12.39 -12.79 -4.71
CA ASP A 205 -12.50 -11.55 -3.93
C ASP A 205 -12.14 -10.32 -4.80
N ILE A 206 -11.10 -10.43 -5.63
CA ILE A 206 -10.69 -9.35 -6.53
C ILE A 206 -11.77 -9.06 -7.58
N LYS A 207 -12.36 -10.08 -8.19
CA LYS A 207 -13.48 -9.91 -9.12
C LYS A 207 -14.71 -9.29 -8.45
N SER A 208 -14.98 -9.66 -7.20
CA SER A 208 -16.06 -9.06 -6.42
C SER A 208 -15.84 -7.57 -6.15
N LEU A 209 -14.60 -7.18 -5.83
CA LEU A 209 -14.19 -5.79 -5.69
C LEU A 209 -14.34 -5.01 -7.02
N GLU A 210 -13.91 -5.60 -8.14
CA GLU A 210 -14.07 -5.00 -9.47
C GLU A 210 -15.53 -4.73 -9.82
N ALA A 211 -16.42 -5.67 -9.49
CA ALA A 211 -17.86 -5.49 -9.68
C ALA A 211 -18.43 -4.29 -8.90
N LYS A 212 -17.74 -3.85 -7.86
CA LYS A 212 -18.05 -2.65 -7.06
C LYS A 212 -17.25 -1.40 -7.49
N GLY A 213 -16.47 -1.50 -8.59
CA GLY A 213 -15.65 -0.41 -9.14
C GLY A 213 -14.26 -0.28 -8.52
N VAL A 214 -13.87 -1.16 -7.60
CA VAL A 214 -12.52 -1.17 -6.98
C VAL A 214 -11.60 -2.03 -7.83
N MET A 215 -10.79 -1.40 -8.67
CA MET A 215 -10.03 -2.05 -9.75
C MET A 215 -8.62 -2.47 -9.35
N ASP A 216 -8.13 -2.01 -8.21
CA ASP A 216 -6.78 -2.28 -7.75
C ASP A 216 -6.80 -2.92 -6.36
N SER A 217 -5.87 -3.85 -6.13
CA SER A 217 -5.78 -4.58 -4.85
C SER A 217 -4.34 -4.87 -4.47
N ILE A 218 -4.03 -4.79 -3.19
CA ILE A 218 -2.78 -5.24 -2.61
C ILE A 218 -2.98 -6.66 -2.07
N VAL A 219 -2.07 -7.55 -2.41
CA VAL A 219 -2.11 -8.96 -2.01
C VAL A 219 -0.84 -9.30 -1.23
N GLY A 220 -0.99 -9.65 0.02
CA GLY A 220 0.09 -10.13 0.88
C GLY A 220 -0.09 -11.60 1.21
N LYS A 221 -0.85 -11.90 2.28
CA LYS A 221 -0.97 -13.25 2.83
C LYS A 221 -1.48 -14.29 1.84
N ALA A 222 -2.42 -13.94 0.95
CA ALA A 222 -2.95 -14.84 -0.07
C ALA A 222 -1.85 -15.38 -1.00
N LEU A 223 -0.84 -14.56 -1.32
CA LEU A 223 0.33 -15.00 -2.10
C LEU A 223 1.20 -15.97 -1.28
N TYR A 224 1.44 -15.70 -0.01
CA TYR A 224 2.28 -16.55 0.85
C TYR A 224 1.61 -17.87 1.24
N GLU A 225 0.28 -17.88 1.36
CA GLU A 225 -0.52 -19.09 1.57
C GLU A 225 -0.77 -19.88 0.26
N GLY A 226 -0.41 -19.30 -0.89
CA GLY A 226 -0.55 -19.93 -2.20
C GLY A 226 -1.98 -19.98 -2.74
N THR A 227 -2.88 -19.16 -2.21
CA THR A 227 -4.27 -19.05 -2.70
C THR A 227 -4.41 -18.10 -3.88
N ILE A 228 -3.37 -17.29 -4.13
CA ILE A 228 -3.09 -16.55 -5.37
C ILE A 228 -1.63 -16.81 -5.71
N THR A 229 -1.31 -17.10 -6.97
CA THR A 229 0.05 -17.33 -7.43
C THR A 229 0.63 -16.10 -8.15
N LEU A 230 1.94 -16.06 -8.31
CA LEU A 230 2.61 -15.00 -9.09
C LEU A 230 2.19 -15.03 -10.56
N GLU A 231 1.97 -16.22 -11.12
CA GLU A 231 1.51 -16.41 -12.48
C GLU A 231 0.11 -15.81 -12.68
N GLU A 232 -0.82 -16.09 -11.75
CA GLU A 232 -2.16 -15.52 -11.78
C GLU A 232 -2.15 -13.98 -11.65
N ILE A 233 -1.26 -13.42 -10.82
CA ILE A 233 -1.07 -11.97 -10.71
C ILE A 233 -0.55 -11.40 -12.04
N ALA A 234 0.45 -12.04 -12.64
CA ALA A 234 1.03 -11.61 -13.90
C ALA A 234 0.00 -11.63 -15.05
N GLU A 235 -0.76 -12.72 -15.18
CA GLU A 235 -1.83 -12.85 -16.16
C GLU A 235 -2.91 -11.79 -15.98
N TYR A 236 -3.36 -11.58 -14.75
CA TYR A 236 -4.35 -10.57 -14.44
C TYR A 236 -3.86 -9.16 -14.80
N ASN A 237 -2.62 -8.82 -14.42
CA ASN A 237 -2.06 -7.49 -14.68
C ASN A 237 -1.75 -7.23 -16.15
N GLN A 238 -1.55 -8.27 -16.98
CA GLN A 238 -1.38 -8.12 -18.43
C GLN A 238 -2.68 -7.89 -19.17
N GLN A 239 -3.83 -8.29 -18.58
CA GLN A 239 -5.15 -8.18 -19.19
C GLN A 239 -5.87 -6.87 -18.83
N ASN A 240 -5.43 -6.17 -17.78
CA ASN A 240 -6.04 -4.97 -17.21
C ASN A 240 -5.03 -3.81 -17.10
#